data_7d9a09eff8b8e4165fcf49d768d7b1dd
#
_entry.id   7d9a09eff8b8e4165fcf49d768d7b1dd
#
_cell.length_a   1.000
_cell.length_b   1.000
_cell.length_c   1.000
_cell.angle_alpha   90.00
_cell.angle_beta   90.00
_cell.angle_gamma   90.00
#
_symmetry.space_group_name_H-M   'P 1'
#
loop_
_entity.id
_entity.type
_entity.pdbx_description
1 polymer ?
#
loop_
_entity_poly.entity_id
_entity_poly.type
_entity_poly.pdbx_seq_one_letter_code
_entity_poly.pdbx_strand_id
1 'polypeptide(L)'
;MMSCDMFGGDVQQAVPPALAIEVFHNFTLMHDDIMDNAPLRRGKVTVHEKWNKNVAILSGDVMLVKGYELMMNVEDRLLRPIMNIFNETAVGVCEGQQIDMEFETRSDVSISEYINMIRLK
;
A
#
# COMPACT_ATOMS: atom_id res chain seq x y z
N MET A 1 -2.11 -0.42 16.26
CA MET A 1 -1.88 0.03 17.66
C MET A 1 -2.98 -0.49 18.58
N MET A 2 -4.23 -0.23 18.31
CA MET A 2 -5.37 -0.70 19.13
C MET A 2 -5.39 -2.23 19.30
N SER A 3 -5.13 -2.99 18.23
CA SER A 3 -5.02 -4.46 18.33
C SER A 3 -3.88 -4.92 19.24
N CYS A 4 -2.72 -4.23 19.21
CA CYS A 4 -1.60 -4.54 20.08
C CYS A 4 -1.99 -4.37 21.56
N ASP A 5 -2.65 -3.26 21.89
CA ASP A 5 -3.15 -2.97 23.22
C ASP A 5 -4.19 -4.00 23.70
N MET A 6 -5.13 -4.36 22.83
CA MET A 6 -6.16 -5.38 23.12
C MET A 6 -5.59 -6.76 23.51
N PHE A 7 -4.42 -7.12 22.98
CA PHE A 7 -3.75 -8.37 23.32
C PHE A 7 -2.62 -8.22 24.34
N GLY A 8 -2.57 -7.07 25.05
CA GLY A 8 -1.60 -6.81 26.11
C GLY A 8 -0.16 -6.61 25.64
N GLY A 9 0.03 -6.25 24.35
CA GLY A 9 1.34 -5.94 23.80
C GLY A 9 1.79 -4.52 24.10
N ASP A 10 3.10 -4.27 23.99
CA ASP A 10 3.67 -2.93 24.10
C ASP A 10 3.33 -2.09 22.86
N VAL A 11 2.47 -1.11 23.02
CA VAL A 11 2.02 -0.20 21.95
C VAL A 11 3.19 0.55 21.31
N GLN A 12 4.25 0.87 22.06
CA GLN A 12 5.42 1.57 21.52
C GLN A 12 6.17 0.71 20.47
N GLN A 13 6.21 -0.58 20.67
CA GLN A 13 6.79 -1.51 19.68
C GLN A 13 5.93 -1.65 18.41
N ALA A 14 4.64 -1.35 18.47
CA ALA A 14 3.76 -1.37 17.33
C ALA A 14 3.80 -0.08 16.50
N VAL A 15 4.41 1.00 16.98
CA VAL A 15 4.48 2.30 16.27
C VAL A 15 5.25 2.19 14.95
N PRO A 16 6.49 1.66 14.88
CA PRO A 16 7.21 1.59 13.62
C PRO A 16 6.47 0.79 12.53
N PRO A 17 5.96 -0.43 12.78
CA PRO A 17 5.22 -1.17 11.76
C PRO A 17 3.87 -0.50 11.41
N ALA A 18 3.22 0.20 12.33
CA ALA A 18 2.00 0.96 12.02
C ALA A 18 2.29 2.12 11.07
N LEU A 19 3.39 2.86 11.28
CA LEU A 19 3.85 3.91 10.38
C LEU A 19 4.28 3.33 9.03
N ALA A 20 4.91 2.16 9.02
CA ALA A 20 5.30 1.47 7.79
C ALA A 20 4.11 1.17 6.90
N ILE A 21 3.01 0.67 7.47
CA ILE A 21 1.76 0.39 6.74
C ILE A 21 1.18 1.69 6.17
N GLU A 22 1.16 2.78 6.92
CA GLU A 22 0.65 4.07 6.44
C GLU A 22 1.50 4.64 5.30
N VAL A 23 2.84 4.53 5.40
CA VAL A 23 3.76 4.94 4.32
C VAL A 23 3.57 4.08 3.09
N PHE A 24 3.46 2.75 3.25
CA PHE A 24 3.16 1.83 2.16
C PHE A 24 1.81 2.15 1.50
N HIS A 25 0.77 2.38 2.28
CA HIS A 25 -0.54 2.77 1.74
C HIS A 25 -0.46 4.07 0.92
N ASN A 26 0.27 5.08 1.40
CA ASN A 26 0.45 6.32 0.61
C ASN A 26 1.29 6.11 -0.66
N PHE A 27 2.27 5.20 -0.64
CA PHE A 27 2.96 4.74 -1.85
C PHE A 27 1.97 4.16 -2.88
N THR A 28 1.12 3.21 -2.45
CA THR A 28 0.14 2.58 -3.36
C THR A 28 -0.84 3.60 -3.94
N LEU A 29 -1.34 4.55 -3.12
CA LEU A 29 -2.22 5.62 -3.59
C LEU A 29 -1.54 6.55 -4.60
N MET A 30 -0.24 6.84 -4.44
CA MET A 30 0.49 7.70 -5.37
C MET A 30 0.67 7.03 -6.73
N HIS A 31 0.96 5.74 -6.76
CA HIS A 31 1.08 4.97 -8.00
C HIS A 31 -0.29 4.74 -8.66
N ASP A 32 -1.32 4.46 -7.89
CA ASP A 32 -2.72 4.37 -8.32
C ASP A 32 -3.15 5.67 -9.04
N ASP A 33 -2.90 6.84 -8.45
CA ASP A 33 -3.17 8.13 -9.06
C ASP A 33 -2.52 8.31 -10.44
N ILE A 34 -1.30 7.78 -10.63
CA ILE A 34 -0.59 7.85 -11.92
C ILE A 34 -1.25 6.93 -12.95
N MET A 35 -1.62 5.71 -12.55
CA MET A 35 -2.24 4.70 -13.41
C MET A 35 -3.61 5.16 -13.88
N ASP A 36 -4.43 5.69 -12.97
CA ASP A 36 -5.77 6.20 -13.23
C ASP A 36 -5.78 7.59 -13.89
N ASN A 37 -4.62 8.24 -14.05
CA ASN A 37 -4.49 9.64 -14.45
C ASN A 37 -5.39 10.57 -13.61
N ALA A 38 -5.52 10.30 -12.32
CA ALA A 38 -6.40 11.00 -11.41
C ALA A 38 -5.93 12.43 -11.16
N PRO A 39 -6.70 13.49 -11.49
CA PRO A 39 -6.25 14.87 -11.30
C PRO A 39 -6.26 15.30 -9.83
N LEU A 40 -7.11 14.69 -9.02
CA LEU A 40 -7.32 15.05 -7.62
C LEU A 40 -7.39 13.80 -6.74
N ARG A 41 -6.79 13.89 -5.55
CA ARG A 41 -6.99 12.95 -4.45
C ARG A 41 -7.40 13.70 -3.18
N ARG A 42 -8.56 13.33 -2.60
CA ARG A 42 -9.14 13.99 -1.41
C ARG A 42 -9.25 15.50 -1.56
N GLY A 43 -9.61 15.98 -2.76
CA GLY A 43 -9.75 17.39 -3.09
C GLY A 43 -8.44 18.16 -3.31
N LYS A 44 -7.30 17.49 -3.31
CA LYS A 44 -5.98 18.08 -3.58
C LYS A 44 -5.43 17.57 -4.91
N VAL A 45 -4.69 18.41 -5.62
CA VAL A 45 -3.98 18.05 -6.86
C VAL A 45 -3.01 16.90 -6.58
N THR A 46 -3.05 15.86 -7.41
CA THR A 46 -2.17 14.69 -7.31
C THR A 46 -0.70 15.05 -7.60
N VAL A 47 0.22 14.20 -7.13
CA VAL A 47 1.67 14.49 -7.26
C VAL A 47 2.09 14.56 -8.72
N HIS A 48 1.60 13.65 -9.58
CA HIS A 48 1.95 13.63 -11.00
C HIS A 48 1.39 14.82 -11.78
N GLU A 49 0.25 15.36 -11.38
CA GLU A 49 -0.30 16.59 -11.96
C GLU A 49 0.42 17.83 -11.48
N LYS A 50 0.83 17.88 -10.19
CA LYS A 50 1.52 19.03 -9.61
C LYS A 50 2.95 19.18 -10.11
N TRP A 51 3.64 18.07 -10.36
CA TRP A 51 5.04 18.07 -10.83
C TRP A 51 5.14 17.35 -12.18
N ASN A 52 5.27 16.03 -12.19
CA ASN A 52 5.21 15.15 -13.36
C ASN A 52 5.18 13.68 -12.92
N LYS A 53 4.89 12.77 -13.87
CA LYS A 53 4.82 11.31 -13.61
C LYS A 53 6.12 10.74 -13.05
N ASN A 54 7.28 11.15 -13.56
CA ASN A 54 8.58 10.62 -13.10
C ASN A 54 8.86 10.99 -11.64
N VAL A 55 8.56 12.24 -11.24
CA VAL A 55 8.68 12.67 -9.83
C VAL A 55 7.75 11.85 -8.94
N ALA A 56 6.51 11.61 -9.36
CA ALA A 56 5.56 10.83 -8.60
C ALA A 56 6.02 9.36 -8.45
N ILE A 57 6.50 8.72 -9.52
CA ILE A 57 7.05 7.35 -9.49
C ILE A 57 8.21 7.26 -8.50
N LEU A 58 9.24 8.10 -8.67
CA LEU A 58 10.43 8.07 -7.81
C LEU A 58 10.09 8.39 -6.34
N SER A 59 9.14 9.29 -6.10
CA SER A 59 8.68 9.59 -4.74
C SER A 59 7.98 8.39 -4.12
N GLY A 60 7.14 7.70 -4.88
CA GLY A 60 6.50 6.45 -4.46
C GLY A 60 7.53 5.37 -4.14
N ASP A 61 8.51 5.15 -5.03
CA ASP A 61 9.57 4.16 -4.82
C ASP A 61 10.35 4.43 -3.52
N VAL A 62 10.70 5.69 -3.25
CA VAL A 62 11.33 6.06 -1.97
C VAL A 62 10.42 5.78 -0.79
N MET A 63 9.12 6.04 -0.90
CA MET A 63 8.16 5.70 0.17
C MET A 63 8.09 4.20 0.41
N LEU A 64 8.11 3.37 -0.63
CA LEU A 64 8.17 1.92 -0.48
C LEU A 64 9.41 1.48 0.32
N VAL A 65 10.60 1.98 -0.05
CA VAL A 65 11.84 1.70 0.69
C VAL A 65 11.75 2.17 2.14
N LYS A 66 11.20 3.36 2.40
CA LYS A 66 10.97 3.87 3.76
C LYS A 66 9.97 3.03 4.55
N GLY A 67 8.96 2.48 3.90
CA GLY A 67 8.06 1.50 4.50
C GLY A 67 8.82 0.26 5.00
N TYR A 68 9.70 -0.30 4.18
CA TYR A 68 10.57 -1.42 4.58
C TYR A 68 11.50 -1.06 5.73
N GLU A 69 12.17 0.10 5.69
CA GLU A 69 13.04 0.56 6.79
C GLU A 69 12.27 0.65 8.12
N LEU A 70 11.05 1.21 8.10
CA LEU A 70 10.21 1.29 9.28
C LEU A 70 9.74 -0.09 9.76
N MET A 71 9.36 -0.99 8.82
CA MET A 71 8.92 -2.34 9.15
C MET A 71 10.02 -3.17 9.81
N MET A 72 11.28 -2.92 9.45
CA MET A 72 12.44 -3.61 10.05
C MET A 72 12.77 -3.11 11.46
N ASN A 73 12.15 -2.03 11.94
CA ASN A 73 12.40 -1.43 13.25
C ASN A 73 11.55 -2.11 14.35
N VAL A 74 11.68 -3.43 14.44
CA VAL A 74 11.00 -4.30 15.42
C VAL A 74 12.03 -5.23 16.08
N GLU A 75 11.64 -5.91 17.15
CA GLU A 75 12.48 -6.95 17.75
C GLU A 75 12.80 -8.07 16.74
N ASP A 76 14.03 -8.58 16.74
CA ASP A 76 14.51 -9.62 15.81
C ASP A 76 13.59 -10.84 15.73
N ARG A 77 13.01 -11.27 16.85
CA ARG A 77 12.08 -12.41 16.90
C ARG A 77 10.79 -12.18 16.09
N LEU A 78 10.38 -10.92 15.92
CA LEU A 78 9.17 -10.51 15.21
C LEU A 78 9.44 -10.15 13.75
N LEU A 79 10.70 -9.85 13.41
CA LEU A 79 11.07 -9.34 12.09
C LEU A 79 10.62 -10.29 10.96
N ARG A 80 10.98 -11.56 11.03
CA ARG A 80 10.66 -12.53 9.97
C ARG A 80 9.14 -12.73 9.80
N PRO A 81 8.34 -12.98 10.86
CA PRO A 81 6.89 -13.08 10.74
C PRO A 81 6.24 -11.82 10.16
N ILE A 82 6.63 -10.65 10.62
CA ILE A 82 6.09 -9.37 10.14
C ILE A 82 6.44 -9.14 8.68
N MET A 83 7.69 -9.37 8.28
CA MET A 83 8.13 -9.21 6.89
C MET A 83 7.45 -10.19 5.94
N ASN A 84 7.17 -11.42 6.37
CA ASN A 84 6.44 -12.37 5.55
C ASN A 84 5.02 -11.86 5.26
N ILE A 85 4.29 -11.40 6.28
CA ILE A 85 2.94 -10.85 6.13
C ILE A 85 2.97 -9.59 5.26
N PHE A 86 3.93 -8.69 5.50
CA PHE A 86 4.05 -7.45 4.73
C PHE A 86 4.34 -7.72 3.25
N ASN A 87 5.27 -8.62 2.94
CA ASN A 87 5.61 -8.99 1.56
C ASN A 87 4.43 -9.65 0.85
N GLU A 88 3.75 -10.60 1.50
CA GLU A 88 2.56 -11.25 0.95
C GLU A 88 1.45 -10.23 0.65
N THR A 89 1.23 -9.29 1.58
CA THR A 89 0.26 -8.20 1.38
C THR A 89 0.69 -7.28 0.24
N ALA A 90 1.96 -6.90 0.16
CA ALA A 90 2.47 -6.01 -0.88
C ALA A 90 2.32 -6.64 -2.28
N VAL A 91 2.63 -7.93 -2.41
CA VAL A 91 2.40 -8.67 -3.67
C VAL A 91 0.91 -8.71 -3.99
N GLY A 92 0.06 -9.05 -3.03
CA GLY A 92 -1.40 -9.10 -3.23
C GLY A 92 -1.98 -7.76 -3.70
N VAL A 93 -1.53 -6.64 -3.12
CA VAL A 93 -1.96 -5.29 -3.55
C VAL A 93 -1.55 -5.01 -4.99
N CYS A 94 -0.33 -5.39 -5.41
CA CYS A 94 0.10 -5.22 -6.80
C CYS A 94 -0.72 -6.08 -7.77
N GLU A 95 -1.01 -7.34 -7.39
CA GLU A 95 -1.87 -8.24 -8.18
C GLU A 95 -3.30 -7.68 -8.28
N GLY A 96 -3.86 -7.16 -7.17
CA GLY A 96 -5.17 -6.53 -7.14
C GLY A 96 -5.25 -5.30 -8.06
N GLN A 97 -4.21 -4.47 -8.06
CA GLN A 97 -4.12 -3.31 -8.94
C GLN A 97 -4.01 -3.71 -10.41
N GLN A 98 -3.25 -4.76 -10.73
CA GLN A 98 -3.18 -5.29 -12.10
C GLN A 98 -4.55 -5.76 -12.59
N ILE A 99 -5.30 -6.49 -11.76
CA ILE A 99 -6.64 -6.96 -12.11
C ILE A 99 -7.60 -5.77 -12.28
N ASP A 100 -7.52 -4.75 -11.44
CA ASP A 100 -8.35 -3.55 -11.53
C ASP A 100 -8.15 -2.83 -12.88
N MET A 101 -6.91 -2.64 -13.29
CA MET A 101 -6.57 -2.09 -14.62
C MET A 101 -7.09 -2.95 -15.77
N GLU A 102 -7.03 -4.29 -15.65
CA GLU A 102 -7.59 -5.20 -16.67
C GLU A 102 -9.11 -5.05 -16.78
N PHE A 103 -9.79 -4.82 -15.65
CA PHE A 103 -11.24 -4.65 -15.64
C PHE A 103 -11.71 -3.38 -16.35
N GLU A 104 -10.88 -2.34 -16.47
CA GLU A 104 -11.22 -1.14 -17.26
C GLU A 104 -11.51 -1.45 -18.75
N THR A 105 -10.91 -2.52 -19.27
CA THR A 105 -11.04 -2.91 -20.67
C THR A 105 -11.98 -4.08 -20.92
N ARG A 106 -12.45 -4.75 -19.85
CA ARG A 106 -13.34 -5.91 -19.89
C ARG A 106 -14.79 -5.53 -19.65
N SER A 107 -15.70 -6.11 -20.43
CA SER A 107 -17.16 -5.95 -20.27
C SER A 107 -17.83 -7.17 -19.61
N ASP A 108 -17.08 -8.22 -19.30
CA ASP A 108 -17.55 -9.53 -18.86
C ASP A 108 -17.12 -9.90 -17.43
N VAL A 109 -16.81 -8.88 -16.59
CA VAL A 109 -16.35 -9.07 -15.21
C VAL A 109 -17.48 -9.59 -14.33
N SER A 110 -17.28 -10.75 -13.71
CA SER A 110 -18.23 -11.33 -12.76
C SER A 110 -18.10 -10.69 -11.37
N ILE A 111 -19.17 -10.77 -10.57
CA ILE A 111 -19.15 -10.29 -9.17
C ILE A 111 -18.06 -10.99 -8.36
N SER A 112 -17.83 -12.29 -8.58
CA SER A 112 -16.79 -13.03 -7.86
C SER A 112 -15.38 -12.56 -8.18
N GLU A 113 -15.09 -12.23 -9.45
CA GLU A 113 -13.82 -11.65 -9.86
C GLU A 113 -13.62 -10.26 -9.23
N TYR A 114 -14.65 -9.42 -9.26
CA TYR A 114 -14.61 -8.10 -8.64
C TYR A 114 -14.35 -8.15 -7.13
N ILE A 115 -15.04 -9.03 -6.40
CA ILE A 115 -14.81 -9.22 -4.96
C ILE A 115 -13.39 -9.75 -4.68
N ASN A 116 -12.87 -10.65 -5.52
CA ASN A 116 -11.49 -11.13 -5.38
C ASN A 116 -10.48 -9.99 -5.60
N MET A 117 -10.68 -9.14 -6.59
CA MET A 117 -9.83 -7.96 -6.83
C MET A 117 -9.85 -7.02 -5.62
N ILE A 118 -11.03 -6.66 -5.09
CA ILE A 118 -11.14 -5.79 -3.89
C ILE A 118 -10.44 -6.42 -2.67
N ARG A 119 -10.48 -7.74 -2.51
CA ARG A 119 -9.83 -8.42 -1.39
C ARG A 119 -8.30 -8.30 -1.45
N LEU A 120 -7.74 -8.17 -2.64
CA LEU A 120 -6.30 -8.01 -2.87
C LEU A 120 -5.88 -6.54 -2.77
N LYS A 121 -6.68 -5.65 -3.32
CA LYS A 121 -6.45 -4.20 -3.34
C LYS A 121 -6.85 -3.55 -2.01
#